data_99cf8d73958a45d836175863582b7c2c
#
_entry.id   99cf8d73958a45d836175863582b7c2c
#
_cell.length_a   1.000
_cell.length_b   1.000
_cell.length_c   1.000
_cell.angle_alpha   90.00
_cell.angle_beta   90.00
_cell.angle_gamma   90.00
#
_symmetry.space_group_name_H-M   'P 1'
#
loop_
_entity.id
_entity.type
_entity.pdbx_description
1 polymer ?
#
loop_
_entity_poly.entity_id
_entity_poly.type
_entity_poly.pdbx_seq_one_letter_code
_entity_poly.pdbx_strand_id
1 'polypeptide(L)'
;MIALLLAAALVPQVQSYRITDRTLPAEGYRIRIGADGAIRLDVADKAGEFYAKRTLKQILFQGGPKGPLEIEDWPAYRWRGIHLDESRHFFGVAAVKKLIATMADFKLNVLHWHLVDDSGWRIDVPGYPEIAKAGATRTAKKGKNWLRDLEDGTYGPYFYRTEEIKRVIRFAKENFVTIVPEIEIPGHASQLLSKCYPKFACHPSEPGGVFCLGNDEALKFLDAAVDYVADLFPGEFVHIGGDEVNRKVWSTCTKCRARAKAEGLKDTAELQNWVTRRFAARLAKKGKRIIGWDEIADGEGLPKDVAVMDWCGKGRGAKAVREGHDIVVCHHWNCYFDYTQCVKDDPVPYPVGVPPVPVSKVYAFDPLKDIPAEGRAHVLGGQCCNWTEWTCKPEELEWKIWPRACAIAENFWTAPKKKDYAEFAKRLESVREQLVEFGVNAAPIAPEDGVYLNPRPKKLKLTLGTLTVPTNAVTAAICKFTKDAALPSGGYAMEIHYDRGITVKHADEKGRERALKALKGLKRPDGRKMDELSFSCMEVED
;
A
#
# COMPACT_ATOMS: atom_id res chain seq x y z
N MET A 1 -21.59 -0.54 -12.73
CA MET A 1 -22.77 -1.28 -12.22
C MET A 1 -23.12 -2.50 -13.07
N ILE A 2 -23.09 -2.44 -14.39
CA ILE A 2 -23.34 -3.60 -15.28
C ILE A 2 -22.24 -4.65 -15.19
N ALA A 3 -20.96 -4.27 -15.11
CA ALA A 3 -19.84 -5.19 -14.95
C ALA A 3 -19.84 -5.95 -13.60
N LEU A 4 -20.30 -5.33 -12.53
CA LEU A 4 -20.50 -5.98 -11.22
C LEU A 4 -21.64 -7.00 -11.23
N LEU A 5 -22.70 -6.75 -12.02
CA LEU A 5 -23.82 -7.69 -12.19
C LEU A 5 -23.45 -8.87 -13.09
N LEU A 6 -22.62 -8.66 -14.12
CA LEU A 6 -22.10 -9.75 -14.96
C LEU A 6 -21.11 -10.65 -14.20
N ALA A 7 -20.30 -10.10 -13.30
CA ALA A 7 -19.41 -10.90 -12.44
C ALA A 7 -20.16 -11.77 -11.43
N ALA A 8 -21.33 -11.35 -10.96
CA ALA A 8 -22.20 -12.17 -10.10
C ALA A 8 -22.89 -13.31 -10.84
N ALA A 9 -23.13 -13.15 -12.15
CA ALA A 9 -23.78 -14.17 -12.99
C ALA A 9 -22.81 -15.26 -13.52
N LEU A 10 -21.49 -15.03 -13.42
CA LEU A 10 -20.46 -15.92 -13.96
C LEU A 10 -19.85 -16.89 -12.91
N VAL A 11 -20.30 -16.85 -11.66
CA VAL A 11 -19.87 -17.89 -10.70
C VAL A 11 -20.67 -19.15 -11.01
N PRO A 12 -20.07 -20.25 -11.50
CA PRO A 12 -20.75 -21.50 -11.68
C PRO A 12 -21.45 -21.89 -10.39
N GLN A 13 -22.64 -22.46 -10.47
CA GLN A 13 -23.34 -22.93 -9.27
C GLN A 13 -22.49 -24.00 -8.61
N VAL A 14 -22.00 -23.71 -7.41
CA VAL A 14 -21.31 -24.69 -6.58
C VAL A 14 -22.31 -25.81 -6.26
N GLN A 15 -22.05 -27.02 -6.74
CA GLN A 15 -22.98 -28.16 -6.64
C GLN A 15 -22.94 -28.81 -5.26
N SER A 16 -21.82 -28.71 -4.56
CA SER A 16 -21.72 -29.19 -3.19
C SER A 16 -20.72 -28.38 -2.39
N TYR A 17 -20.99 -28.27 -1.11
CA TYR A 17 -20.25 -27.40 -0.26
C TYR A 17 -20.26 -27.90 1.20
N ARG A 18 -19.11 -27.98 1.80
CA ARG A 18 -18.92 -28.37 3.20
C ARG A 18 -18.26 -27.24 3.95
N ILE A 19 -18.99 -26.62 4.89
CA ILE A 19 -18.45 -25.66 5.84
C ILE A 19 -17.89 -26.42 7.04
N THR A 20 -16.77 -25.91 7.59
CA THR A 20 -16.05 -26.46 8.75
C THR A 20 -15.32 -27.77 8.47
N ASP A 21 -14.49 -27.79 7.42
CA ASP A 21 -13.43 -28.80 7.34
C ASP A 21 -12.31 -28.43 8.33
N ARG A 22 -12.33 -29.06 9.52
CA ARG A 22 -11.35 -28.81 10.59
C ARG A 22 -9.94 -29.30 10.23
N THR A 23 -9.74 -29.94 9.10
CA THR A 23 -8.42 -30.32 8.60
C THR A 23 -7.72 -29.19 7.88
N LEU A 24 -8.46 -28.14 7.50
CA LEU A 24 -7.93 -26.95 6.86
C LEU A 24 -7.55 -25.88 7.93
N PRO A 25 -6.43 -25.19 7.75
CA PRO A 25 -6.11 -23.99 8.56
C PRO A 25 -7.17 -22.90 8.44
N ALA A 26 -7.17 -21.95 9.37
CA ALA A 26 -8.06 -20.78 9.32
C ALA A 26 -7.96 -20.06 7.96
N GLU A 27 -9.09 -19.56 7.45
CA GLU A 27 -9.24 -18.96 6.12
C GLU A 27 -8.96 -19.93 4.95
N GLY A 28 -8.66 -21.19 5.23
CA GLY A 28 -8.32 -22.22 4.24
C GLY A 28 -9.53 -22.76 3.48
N TYR A 29 -9.25 -23.26 2.27
CA TYR A 29 -10.26 -23.85 1.40
C TYR A 29 -9.64 -24.91 0.49
N ARG A 30 -10.51 -25.81 -0.01
CA ARG A 30 -10.22 -26.76 -1.06
C ARG A 30 -11.28 -26.64 -2.14
N ILE A 31 -10.85 -26.44 -3.39
CA ILE A 31 -11.69 -26.39 -4.58
C ILE A 31 -11.42 -27.65 -5.39
N ARG A 32 -12.45 -28.39 -5.75
CA ARG A 32 -12.35 -29.49 -6.70
C ARG A 32 -13.31 -29.24 -7.86
N ILE A 33 -12.78 -29.28 -9.07
CA ILE A 33 -13.57 -29.22 -10.32
C ILE A 33 -13.43 -30.55 -11.01
N GLY A 34 -14.54 -31.26 -11.20
CA GLY A 34 -14.57 -32.55 -11.85
C GLY A 34 -14.45 -32.46 -13.37
N ALA A 35 -14.27 -33.60 -14.04
CA ALA A 35 -14.28 -33.68 -15.51
C ALA A 35 -15.64 -33.29 -16.12
N ASP A 36 -16.71 -33.40 -15.36
CA ASP A 36 -18.08 -32.98 -15.68
C ASP A 36 -18.32 -31.46 -15.40
N GLY A 37 -17.30 -30.76 -14.95
CA GLY A 37 -17.42 -29.35 -14.56
C GLY A 37 -18.04 -29.11 -13.18
N ALA A 38 -18.38 -30.17 -12.44
CA ALA A 38 -18.95 -30.06 -11.09
C ALA A 38 -17.95 -29.42 -10.12
N ILE A 39 -18.39 -28.38 -9.38
CA ILE A 39 -17.55 -27.68 -8.40
C ILE A 39 -17.94 -28.11 -6.99
N ARG A 40 -16.93 -28.52 -6.22
CA ARG A 40 -17.04 -28.85 -4.79
C ARG A 40 -16.12 -27.98 -3.99
N LEU A 41 -16.63 -27.40 -2.88
CA LEU A 41 -15.87 -26.58 -1.95
C LEU A 41 -15.87 -27.20 -0.57
N ASP A 42 -14.68 -27.41 -0.01
CA ASP A 42 -14.48 -27.64 1.42
C ASP A 42 -13.78 -26.38 2.00
N VAL A 43 -14.27 -25.84 3.10
CA VAL A 43 -13.76 -24.57 3.66
C VAL A 43 -13.62 -24.66 5.17
N ALA A 44 -12.58 -24.04 5.73
CA ALA A 44 -12.36 -23.98 7.16
C ALA A 44 -13.43 -23.14 7.88
N ASP A 45 -13.79 -22.02 7.25
CA ASP A 45 -14.66 -20.99 7.80
C ASP A 45 -15.27 -20.12 6.70
N LYS A 46 -16.03 -19.09 7.09
CA LYS A 46 -16.66 -18.16 6.14
C LYS A 46 -15.66 -17.32 5.35
N ALA A 47 -14.47 -17.04 5.89
CA ALA A 47 -13.43 -16.32 5.16
C ALA A 47 -12.82 -17.24 4.09
N GLY A 48 -12.57 -18.51 4.42
CA GLY A 48 -12.14 -19.52 3.44
C GLY A 48 -13.15 -19.69 2.30
N GLU A 49 -14.46 -19.68 2.58
CA GLU A 49 -15.50 -19.67 1.56
C GLU A 49 -15.39 -18.45 0.65
N PHE A 50 -15.26 -17.29 1.24
CA PHE A 50 -15.14 -16.03 0.52
C PHE A 50 -13.92 -16.04 -0.41
N TYR A 51 -12.75 -16.49 0.07
CA TYR A 51 -11.52 -16.56 -0.72
C TYR A 51 -11.55 -17.65 -1.80
N ALA A 52 -12.20 -18.79 -1.53
CA ALA A 52 -12.43 -19.80 -2.55
C ALA A 52 -13.22 -19.23 -3.74
N LYS A 53 -14.27 -18.47 -3.47
CA LYS A 53 -15.07 -17.80 -4.50
C LYS A 53 -14.25 -16.76 -5.29
N ARG A 54 -13.29 -16.03 -4.64
CA ARG A 54 -12.38 -15.13 -5.34
C ARG A 54 -11.41 -15.87 -6.25
N THR A 55 -10.88 -17.00 -5.80
CA THR A 55 -10.04 -17.89 -6.63
C THR A 55 -10.81 -18.44 -7.84
N LEU A 56 -12.04 -18.89 -7.65
CA LEU A 56 -12.90 -19.32 -8.76
C LEU A 56 -13.16 -18.20 -9.76
N LYS A 57 -13.44 -16.97 -9.27
CA LYS A 57 -13.62 -15.78 -10.12
C LYS A 57 -12.39 -15.54 -11.00
N GLN A 58 -11.18 -15.63 -10.44
CA GLN A 58 -9.93 -15.45 -11.19
C GLN A 58 -9.73 -16.56 -12.24
N ILE A 59 -9.98 -17.82 -11.88
CA ILE A 59 -9.89 -18.95 -12.82
C ILE A 59 -10.84 -18.75 -14.00
N LEU A 60 -12.08 -18.37 -13.74
CA LEU A 60 -13.09 -18.14 -14.78
C LEU A 60 -12.73 -16.96 -15.68
N PHE A 61 -12.21 -15.89 -15.11
CA PHE A 61 -11.71 -14.74 -15.88
C PHE A 61 -10.60 -15.14 -16.85
N GLN A 62 -9.74 -16.09 -16.47
CA GLN A 62 -8.66 -16.63 -17.30
C GLN A 62 -9.13 -17.70 -18.29
N GLY A 63 -10.42 -17.84 -18.54
CA GLY A 63 -11.00 -18.78 -19.51
C GLY A 63 -11.41 -20.13 -18.92
N GLY A 64 -11.42 -20.26 -17.60
CA GLY A 64 -11.82 -21.46 -16.89
C GLY A 64 -10.76 -22.57 -16.83
N PRO A 65 -11.01 -23.67 -16.11
CA PRO A 65 -10.08 -24.78 -16.01
C PRO A 65 -10.05 -25.57 -17.32
N LYS A 66 -8.85 -25.97 -17.75
CA LYS A 66 -8.65 -26.80 -18.97
C LYS A 66 -8.88 -28.31 -18.75
N GLY A 67 -9.40 -28.69 -17.59
CA GLY A 67 -9.66 -30.08 -17.19
C GLY A 67 -9.96 -30.16 -15.70
N PRO A 68 -10.03 -31.39 -15.13
CA PRO A 68 -10.18 -31.53 -13.69
C PRO A 68 -9.11 -30.76 -12.91
N LEU A 69 -9.51 -30.11 -11.83
CA LEU A 69 -8.62 -29.25 -11.04
C LEU A 69 -8.87 -29.46 -9.56
N GLU A 70 -7.80 -29.55 -8.77
CA GLU A 70 -7.85 -29.49 -7.31
C GLU A 70 -6.91 -28.40 -6.81
N ILE A 71 -7.44 -27.52 -5.96
CA ILE A 71 -6.70 -26.45 -5.28
C ILE A 71 -6.94 -26.61 -3.79
N GLU A 72 -5.87 -26.64 -3.01
CA GLU A 72 -5.91 -26.53 -1.55
C GLU A 72 -5.01 -25.39 -1.13
N ASP A 73 -5.59 -24.39 -0.42
CA ASP A 73 -4.92 -23.12 -0.20
C ASP A 73 -5.35 -22.44 1.10
N TRP A 74 -4.42 -21.72 1.75
CA TRP A 74 -4.62 -20.94 2.98
C TRP A 74 -3.51 -19.90 3.14
N PRO A 75 -3.75 -18.81 3.91
CA PRO A 75 -2.74 -17.78 4.09
C PRO A 75 -1.56 -18.23 4.96
N ALA A 76 -0.35 -17.78 4.61
CA ALA A 76 0.84 -17.96 5.43
C ALA A 76 0.88 -17.02 6.64
N TYR A 77 0.23 -15.86 6.52
CA TYR A 77 0.17 -14.83 7.57
C TYR A 77 -1.25 -14.31 7.77
N ARG A 78 -1.58 -13.95 9.03
CA ARG A 78 -2.92 -13.45 9.38
C ARG A 78 -3.14 -11.98 9.02
N TRP A 79 -2.07 -11.18 8.88
CA TRP A 79 -2.14 -9.78 8.46
C TRP A 79 -1.62 -9.62 7.04
N ARG A 80 -2.47 -9.13 6.14
CA ARG A 80 -2.17 -8.86 4.75
C ARG A 80 -2.81 -7.52 4.40
N GLY A 81 -2.04 -6.44 4.57
CA GLY A 81 -2.60 -5.10 4.68
C GLY A 81 -2.25 -4.15 3.55
N ILE A 82 -3.08 -3.10 3.47
CA ILE A 82 -2.78 -1.85 2.77
C ILE A 82 -3.02 -0.71 3.76
N HIS A 83 -2.05 0.19 3.88
CA HIS A 83 -2.20 1.46 4.57
C HIS A 83 -2.64 2.53 3.58
N LEU A 84 -3.56 3.40 4.00
CA LEU A 84 -4.05 4.54 3.24
C LEU A 84 -3.99 5.80 4.10
N ASP A 85 -3.19 6.77 3.68
CA ASP A 85 -3.15 8.11 4.23
C ASP A 85 -4.27 8.97 3.61
N GLU A 86 -5.15 9.47 4.45
CA GLU A 86 -6.22 10.40 4.09
C GLU A 86 -6.00 11.81 4.67
N SER A 87 -4.93 11.97 5.46
CA SER A 87 -4.62 13.26 6.05
C SER A 87 -4.05 14.24 5.04
N ARG A 88 -3.05 13.81 4.27
CA ARG A 88 -2.41 14.67 3.28
C ARG A 88 -3.36 14.96 2.12
N HIS A 89 -3.95 13.91 1.53
CA HIS A 89 -5.03 14.05 0.55
C HIS A 89 -6.20 13.14 0.90
N PHE A 90 -7.42 13.69 0.79
CA PHE A 90 -8.66 13.04 1.16
C PHE A 90 -9.35 12.45 -0.07
N PHE A 91 -9.65 11.16 -0.07
CA PHE A 91 -10.25 10.46 -1.22
C PHE A 91 -11.75 10.19 -1.04
N GLY A 92 -12.21 10.08 0.20
CA GLY A 92 -13.62 9.91 0.54
C GLY A 92 -14.15 8.48 0.42
N VAL A 93 -15.39 8.31 0.87
CA VAL A 93 -16.06 7.00 1.04
C VAL A 93 -16.02 6.12 -0.21
N ALA A 94 -16.21 6.70 -1.40
CA ALA A 94 -16.28 5.94 -2.65
C ALA A 94 -14.95 5.29 -2.99
N ALA A 95 -13.84 6.04 -2.88
CA ALA A 95 -12.50 5.54 -3.15
C ALA A 95 -12.09 4.48 -2.13
N VAL A 96 -12.34 4.72 -0.83
CA VAL A 96 -12.05 3.74 0.23
C VAL A 96 -12.81 2.44 0.01
N LYS A 97 -14.09 2.48 -0.34
CA LYS A 97 -14.88 1.28 -0.65
C LYS A 97 -14.36 0.55 -1.88
N LYS A 98 -13.95 1.27 -2.93
CA LYS A 98 -13.35 0.69 -4.12
C LYS A 98 -12.03 -0.02 -3.77
N LEU A 99 -11.18 0.62 -2.96
CA LEU A 99 -9.95 0.00 -2.45
C LEU A 99 -10.24 -1.28 -1.68
N ILE A 100 -11.17 -1.26 -0.72
CA ILE A 100 -11.58 -2.45 0.06
C ILE A 100 -12.06 -3.59 -0.85
N ALA A 101 -12.89 -3.29 -1.85
CA ALA A 101 -13.39 -4.29 -2.79
C ALA A 101 -12.25 -4.94 -3.60
N THR A 102 -11.30 -4.10 -4.06
CA THR A 102 -10.14 -4.60 -4.81
C THR A 102 -9.17 -5.38 -3.91
N MET A 103 -8.93 -4.94 -2.67
CA MET A 103 -8.18 -5.69 -1.65
C MET A 103 -8.75 -7.11 -1.47
N ALA A 104 -10.06 -7.20 -1.31
CA ALA A 104 -10.77 -8.45 -1.10
C ALA A 104 -10.61 -9.43 -2.27
N ASP A 105 -10.59 -8.94 -3.52
CA ASP A 105 -10.38 -9.78 -4.71
C ASP A 105 -8.97 -10.43 -4.72
N PHE A 106 -7.99 -9.82 -4.03
CA PHE A 106 -6.63 -10.34 -3.86
C PHE A 106 -6.33 -10.89 -2.46
N LYS A 107 -7.38 -11.18 -1.66
CA LYS A 107 -7.26 -11.79 -0.31
C LYS A 107 -6.44 -10.95 0.69
N LEU A 108 -6.33 -9.64 0.45
CA LEU A 108 -5.85 -8.67 1.43
C LEU A 108 -6.98 -8.40 2.43
N ASN A 109 -6.67 -8.45 3.73
CA ASN A 109 -7.69 -8.50 4.78
C ASN A 109 -7.59 -7.39 5.84
N VAL A 110 -6.63 -6.47 5.71
CA VAL A 110 -6.48 -5.36 6.65
C VAL A 110 -6.34 -4.03 5.90
N LEU A 111 -7.26 -3.10 6.13
CA LEU A 111 -7.09 -1.70 5.77
C LEU A 111 -6.58 -0.92 6.98
N HIS A 112 -5.33 -0.50 6.95
CA HIS A 112 -4.77 0.43 7.90
C HIS A 112 -5.14 1.86 7.45
N TRP A 113 -6.06 2.49 8.16
CA TRP A 113 -6.67 3.76 7.74
C TRP A 113 -6.10 4.92 8.54
N HIS A 114 -5.17 5.64 7.95
CA HIS A 114 -4.48 6.77 8.54
C HIS A 114 -5.32 8.04 8.38
N LEU A 115 -6.02 8.41 9.46
CA LEU A 115 -7.08 9.42 9.44
C LEU A 115 -6.61 10.79 9.87
N VAL A 116 -5.46 10.91 10.50
CA VAL A 116 -4.96 12.16 11.06
C VAL A 116 -3.46 12.26 10.93
N ASP A 117 -2.96 13.47 10.62
CA ASP A 117 -1.56 13.81 10.55
C ASP A 117 -1.41 15.36 10.50
N ASP A 118 -0.20 15.86 10.26
CA ASP A 118 0.16 17.29 10.21
C ASP A 118 -0.66 18.11 9.19
N SER A 119 -1.19 17.47 8.14
CA SER A 119 -1.95 18.15 7.06
C SER A 119 -3.45 18.17 7.27
N GLY A 120 -3.97 17.40 8.19
CA GLY A 120 -5.40 17.36 8.45
C GLY A 120 -5.83 16.29 9.42
N TRP A 121 -6.92 16.59 10.09
CA TRP A 121 -7.62 15.67 10.98
C TRP A 121 -8.95 15.26 10.33
N ARG A 122 -9.10 13.99 9.93
CA ARG A 122 -10.19 13.53 9.05
C ARG A 122 -11.31 12.79 9.77
N ILE A 123 -11.27 12.75 11.08
CA ILE A 123 -12.30 12.11 11.91
C ILE A 123 -12.89 13.12 12.89
N ASP A 124 -14.21 13.17 12.94
CA ASP A 124 -14.90 14.01 13.93
C ASP A 124 -14.79 13.37 15.32
N VAL A 125 -14.48 14.18 16.34
CA VAL A 125 -14.41 13.73 17.73
C VAL A 125 -15.50 14.43 18.52
N PRO A 126 -16.47 13.71 19.12
CA PRO A 126 -17.54 14.30 19.89
C PRO A 126 -17.05 15.25 20.99
N GLY A 127 -17.61 16.43 21.08
CA GLY A 127 -17.21 17.47 22.04
C GLY A 127 -16.09 18.39 21.55
N TYR A 128 -15.54 18.15 20.35
CA TYR A 128 -14.43 18.95 19.79
C TYR A 128 -14.74 19.46 18.36
N PRO A 129 -15.73 20.37 18.21
CA PRO A 129 -16.30 20.75 16.90
C PRO A 129 -15.32 21.49 15.98
N GLU A 130 -14.25 22.08 16.51
CA GLU A 130 -13.27 22.80 15.69
C GLU A 130 -12.48 21.87 14.77
N ILE A 131 -12.43 20.58 15.08
CA ILE A 131 -11.78 19.57 14.23
C ILE A 131 -12.45 19.53 12.86
N ALA A 132 -13.78 19.38 12.82
CA ALA A 132 -14.56 19.32 11.58
C ALA A 132 -14.50 20.61 10.74
N LYS A 133 -14.14 21.74 11.36
CA LYS A 133 -14.00 23.03 10.71
C LYS A 133 -12.54 23.31 10.31
N ALA A 134 -11.72 23.66 11.28
CA ALA A 134 -10.35 24.09 11.08
C ALA A 134 -9.36 22.92 10.95
N GLY A 135 -9.55 21.82 11.70
CA GLY A 135 -8.70 20.63 11.64
C GLY A 135 -8.80 19.87 10.31
N ALA A 136 -9.97 19.94 9.69
CA ALA A 136 -10.24 19.33 8.39
C ALA A 136 -9.87 20.19 7.17
N THR A 137 -9.28 21.37 7.41
CA THR A 137 -9.03 22.39 6.38
C THR A 137 -7.57 22.83 6.43
N ARG A 138 -6.92 22.97 5.28
CA ARG A 138 -5.57 23.54 5.18
C ARG A 138 -5.44 24.54 4.02
N THR A 139 -4.40 25.35 4.05
CA THR A 139 -4.00 26.16 2.89
C THR A 139 -3.25 25.29 1.90
N ALA A 140 -3.76 25.23 0.68
CA ALA A 140 -3.11 24.56 -0.44
C ALA A 140 -2.22 25.55 -1.21
N LYS A 141 -1.06 25.07 -1.68
CA LYS A 141 -0.14 25.84 -2.53
C LYS A 141 0.40 24.97 -3.66
N LYS A 142 0.06 25.31 -4.89
CA LYS A 142 0.48 24.58 -6.08
C LYS A 142 2.01 24.49 -6.19
N GLY A 143 2.51 23.29 -6.27
CA GLY A 143 3.78 22.95 -6.95
C GLY A 143 5.09 23.24 -6.23
N LYS A 144 5.17 23.58 -4.91
CA LYS A 144 6.47 23.92 -4.29
C LYS A 144 6.72 23.46 -2.86
N ASN A 145 5.85 22.68 -2.27
CA ASN A 145 6.03 22.21 -0.90
C ASN A 145 6.37 20.71 -0.88
N TRP A 146 6.74 20.20 0.28
CA TRP A 146 6.81 18.78 0.57
C TRP A 146 5.46 18.05 0.28
N LEU A 147 4.36 18.82 0.21
CA LEU A 147 3.02 18.38 -0.11
C LEU A 147 2.63 18.92 -1.50
N ARG A 148 2.29 18.03 -2.43
CA ARG A 148 1.88 18.38 -3.79
C ARG A 148 0.41 18.78 -3.79
N ASP A 149 0.11 20.05 -3.97
CA ASP A 149 -1.23 20.54 -4.27
C ASP A 149 -1.40 20.80 -5.77
N LEU A 150 -2.62 20.57 -6.28
CA LEU A 150 -2.93 20.78 -7.70
C LEU A 150 -3.30 22.25 -7.98
N GLU A 151 -3.81 22.96 -6.97
CA GLU A 151 -4.30 24.33 -7.05
C GLU A 151 -3.93 25.11 -5.78
N ASP A 152 -3.87 26.44 -5.89
CA ASP A 152 -3.77 27.34 -4.75
C ASP A 152 -5.15 27.55 -4.10
N GLY A 153 -5.19 27.74 -2.79
CA GLY A 153 -6.42 28.09 -2.09
C GLY A 153 -6.68 27.32 -0.81
N THR A 154 -7.93 26.98 -0.57
CA THR A 154 -8.36 26.24 0.60
C THR A 154 -8.66 24.78 0.23
N TYR A 155 -7.96 23.86 0.89
CA TYR A 155 -8.21 22.43 0.78
C TYR A 155 -9.12 21.99 1.93
N GLY A 156 -10.33 21.54 1.62
CA GLY A 156 -11.31 21.13 2.62
C GLY A 156 -12.46 22.14 2.86
N PRO A 157 -13.28 21.94 3.92
CA PRO A 157 -13.12 20.94 4.98
C PRO A 157 -13.43 19.52 4.48
N TYR A 158 -12.47 18.61 4.70
CA TYR A 158 -12.61 17.20 4.36
C TYR A 158 -12.45 16.35 5.62
N PHE A 159 -13.50 15.62 6.00
CA PHE A 159 -13.50 14.69 7.13
C PHE A 159 -14.64 13.68 6.98
N TYR A 160 -14.54 12.58 7.70
CA TYR A 160 -15.58 11.57 7.76
C TYR A 160 -16.52 11.80 8.92
N ARG A 161 -17.81 11.83 8.62
CA ARG A 161 -18.86 11.77 9.66
C ARG A 161 -18.97 10.35 10.20
N THR A 162 -19.39 10.20 11.45
CA THR A 162 -19.59 8.90 12.12
C THR A 162 -20.35 7.89 11.24
N GLU A 163 -21.45 8.34 10.60
CA GLU A 163 -22.27 7.46 9.77
C GLU A 163 -21.58 7.05 8.47
N GLU A 164 -20.66 7.84 7.95
CA GLU A 164 -19.83 7.49 6.79
C GLU A 164 -18.82 6.41 7.16
N ILE A 165 -18.16 6.57 8.29
CA ILE A 165 -17.25 5.55 8.84
C ILE A 165 -17.99 4.24 9.08
N LYS A 166 -19.16 4.26 9.71
CA LYS A 166 -19.98 3.07 9.93
C LYS A 166 -20.37 2.37 8.63
N ARG A 167 -20.67 3.14 7.55
CA ARG A 167 -20.94 2.56 6.22
C ARG A 167 -19.70 1.86 5.64
N VAL A 168 -18.52 2.46 5.81
CA VAL A 168 -17.25 1.86 5.37
C VAL A 168 -16.96 0.60 6.17
N ILE A 169 -17.13 0.62 7.49
CA ILE A 169 -16.93 -0.54 8.39
C ILE A 169 -17.83 -1.72 7.99
N ARG A 170 -19.14 -1.45 7.75
CA ARG A 170 -20.06 -2.52 7.31
C ARG A 170 -19.61 -3.12 5.97
N PHE A 171 -19.25 -2.28 5.02
CA PHE A 171 -18.78 -2.73 3.72
C PHE A 171 -17.48 -3.54 3.82
N ALA A 172 -16.54 -3.11 4.65
CA ALA A 172 -15.29 -3.84 4.91
C ALA A 172 -15.58 -5.23 5.50
N LYS A 173 -16.47 -5.31 6.49
CA LYS A 173 -16.90 -6.58 7.11
C LYS A 173 -17.51 -7.55 6.08
N GLU A 174 -18.34 -7.05 5.17
CA GLU A 174 -18.94 -7.85 4.08
C GLU A 174 -17.89 -8.38 3.09
N ASN A 175 -16.74 -7.71 3.01
CA ASN A 175 -15.60 -8.09 2.16
C ASN A 175 -14.46 -8.76 2.94
N PHE A 176 -14.68 -9.19 4.18
CA PHE A 176 -13.68 -9.81 5.04
C PHE A 176 -12.41 -8.97 5.21
N VAL A 177 -12.55 -7.64 5.22
CA VAL A 177 -11.48 -6.68 5.50
C VAL A 177 -11.73 -6.06 6.86
N THR A 178 -10.73 -6.16 7.75
CA THR A 178 -10.70 -5.47 9.04
C THR A 178 -10.09 -4.09 8.87
N ILE A 179 -10.71 -3.07 9.44
CA ILE A 179 -10.14 -1.72 9.47
C ILE A 179 -9.38 -1.52 10.77
N VAL A 180 -8.12 -1.11 10.66
CA VAL A 180 -7.29 -0.63 11.77
C VAL A 180 -7.19 0.88 11.62
N PRO A 181 -7.90 1.66 12.45
CA PRO A 181 -7.81 3.12 12.39
C PRO A 181 -6.52 3.61 13.02
N GLU A 182 -5.93 4.64 12.43
CA GLU A 182 -4.79 5.33 13.01
C GLU A 182 -5.15 6.76 13.39
N ILE A 183 -4.74 7.13 14.61
CA ILE A 183 -4.71 8.50 15.12
C ILE A 183 -3.32 8.76 15.70
N GLU A 184 -2.72 9.87 15.31
CA GLU A 184 -1.35 10.19 15.67
C GLU A 184 -1.21 10.72 17.11
N ILE A 185 -0.42 10.01 17.91
CA ILE A 185 -0.11 10.34 19.31
C ILE A 185 1.36 9.97 19.60
N PRO A 186 2.15 10.86 20.12
CA PRO A 186 1.87 12.26 20.49
C PRO A 186 2.35 13.27 19.44
N GLY A 187 2.80 12.81 18.28
CA GLY A 187 3.31 13.62 17.16
C GLY A 187 2.29 13.89 16.07
N HIS A 188 2.78 14.33 14.92
CA HIS A 188 2.04 14.54 13.67
C HIS A 188 0.66 15.20 13.83
N ALA A 189 0.58 16.27 14.64
CA ALA A 189 -0.67 16.94 14.98
C ALA A 189 -0.67 18.45 14.65
N SER A 190 0.20 18.89 13.71
CA SER A 190 0.43 20.32 13.43
C SER A 190 -0.84 21.07 13.07
N GLN A 191 -1.70 20.50 12.22
CA GLN A 191 -2.95 21.16 11.81
C GLN A 191 -3.89 21.35 13.00
N LEU A 192 -4.07 20.32 13.82
CA LEU A 192 -4.92 20.39 15.01
C LEU A 192 -4.38 21.39 16.04
N LEU A 193 -3.08 21.31 16.34
CA LEU A 193 -2.46 22.15 17.35
C LEU A 193 -2.35 23.61 16.90
N SER A 194 -2.13 23.88 15.62
CA SER A 194 -2.01 25.26 15.14
C SER A 194 -3.33 25.93 14.86
N LYS A 195 -4.37 25.20 14.45
CA LYS A 195 -5.63 25.79 13.97
C LYS A 195 -6.82 25.58 14.90
N CYS A 196 -6.83 24.47 15.66
CA CYS A 196 -7.98 24.16 16.52
C CYS A 196 -7.68 24.42 17.99
N TYR A 197 -6.62 23.84 18.52
CA TYR A 197 -6.34 23.83 19.95
C TYR A 197 -4.87 24.12 20.28
N PRO A 198 -4.36 25.35 20.00
CA PRO A 198 -2.96 25.71 20.29
C PRO A 198 -2.57 25.48 21.76
N LYS A 199 -3.53 25.60 22.67
CA LYS A 199 -3.32 25.37 24.11
C LYS A 199 -2.93 23.92 24.47
N PHE A 200 -3.10 22.96 23.55
CA PHE A 200 -2.69 21.59 23.75
C PHE A 200 -1.21 21.34 23.39
N ALA A 201 -0.54 22.31 22.78
CA ALA A 201 0.90 22.28 22.52
C ALA A 201 1.71 22.76 23.74
N CYS A 202 3.00 22.40 23.79
CA CYS A 202 3.93 22.88 24.80
C CYS A 202 4.14 24.40 24.74
N HIS A 203 4.15 24.95 23.53
CA HIS A 203 4.34 26.36 23.22
C HIS A 203 3.18 26.85 22.34
N PRO A 204 2.08 27.37 22.92
CA PRO A 204 0.89 27.74 22.17
C PRO A 204 1.07 28.81 21.09
N SER A 205 2.08 29.68 21.21
CA SER A 205 2.44 30.68 20.18
C SER A 205 3.16 30.07 18.98
N GLU A 206 3.84 28.94 19.17
CA GLU A 206 4.55 28.15 18.16
C GLU A 206 4.26 26.67 18.39
N PRO A 207 3.01 26.21 18.13
CA PRO A 207 2.53 24.95 18.67
C PRO A 207 3.26 23.70 18.14
N GLY A 208 3.88 23.78 16.96
CA GLY A 208 4.50 22.59 16.34
C GLY A 208 3.51 21.46 16.16
N GLY A 209 4.01 20.24 15.94
CA GLY A 209 3.20 19.03 15.70
C GLY A 209 3.10 18.06 16.88
N VAL A 210 3.49 18.48 18.12
CA VAL A 210 3.60 17.56 19.26
C VAL A 210 2.76 18.02 20.44
N PHE A 211 1.90 17.12 20.96
CA PHE A 211 1.07 17.38 22.13
C PHE A 211 1.88 17.62 23.40
N CYS A 212 1.39 18.53 24.24
CA CYS A 212 1.91 18.75 25.58
C CYS A 212 1.38 17.67 26.55
N LEU A 213 2.16 16.65 26.80
CA LEU A 213 1.78 15.53 27.68
C LEU A 213 1.73 15.92 29.17
N GLY A 214 2.22 17.10 29.53
CA GLY A 214 2.03 17.71 30.84
C GLY A 214 0.72 18.48 31.01
N ASN A 215 -0.07 18.63 29.93
CA ASN A 215 -1.33 19.36 29.96
C ASN A 215 -2.52 18.40 30.07
N ASP A 216 -3.26 18.46 31.19
CA ASP A 216 -4.40 17.58 31.44
C ASP A 216 -5.56 17.79 30.44
N GLU A 217 -5.75 18.99 29.90
CA GLU A 217 -6.75 19.24 28.85
C GLU A 217 -6.38 18.55 27.54
N ALA A 218 -5.10 18.54 27.17
CA ALA A 218 -4.61 17.82 26.01
C ALA A 218 -4.79 16.31 26.21
N LEU A 219 -4.48 15.79 27.39
CA LEU A 219 -4.70 14.37 27.73
C LEU A 219 -6.19 14.00 27.69
N LYS A 220 -7.09 14.86 28.17
CA LYS A 220 -8.54 14.64 28.08
C LYS A 220 -9.02 14.57 26.63
N PHE A 221 -8.48 15.43 25.76
CA PHE A 221 -8.78 15.36 24.32
C PHE A 221 -8.31 14.05 23.73
N LEU A 222 -7.06 13.64 23.98
CA LEU A 222 -6.49 12.39 23.49
C LEU A 222 -7.28 11.18 24.02
N ASP A 223 -7.68 11.19 25.30
CA ASP A 223 -8.56 10.18 25.89
C ASP A 223 -9.89 10.07 25.14
N ALA A 224 -10.52 11.21 24.82
CA ALA A 224 -11.79 11.24 24.08
C ALA A 224 -11.63 10.72 22.65
N ALA A 225 -10.54 11.09 21.96
CA ALA A 225 -10.26 10.64 20.60
C ALA A 225 -10.00 9.11 20.56
N VAL A 226 -9.17 8.60 21.48
CA VAL A 226 -8.87 7.16 21.58
C VAL A 226 -10.12 6.36 21.91
N ASP A 227 -10.93 6.82 22.86
CA ASP A 227 -12.18 6.14 23.23
C ASP A 227 -13.18 6.11 22.08
N TYR A 228 -13.35 7.24 21.39
CA TYR A 228 -14.27 7.34 20.25
C TYR A 228 -13.87 6.37 19.13
N VAL A 229 -12.59 6.33 18.80
CA VAL A 229 -12.07 5.41 17.77
C VAL A 229 -12.24 3.96 18.20
N ALA A 230 -11.91 3.64 19.45
CA ALA A 230 -12.03 2.28 19.99
C ALA A 230 -13.48 1.78 20.01
N ASP A 231 -14.45 2.65 20.29
CA ASP A 231 -15.87 2.31 20.32
C ASP A 231 -16.46 2.20 18.89
N LEU A 232 -15.93 2.97 17.97
CA LEU A 232 -16.43 3.02 16.58
C LEU A 232 -15.94 1.84 15.73
N PHE A 233 -14.66 1.48 15.85
CA PHE A 233 -14.04 0.44 15.03
C PHE A 233 -14.02 -0.92 15.75
N PRO A 234 -14.60 -1.98 15.15
CA PRO A 234 -14.74 -3.28 15.81
C PRO A 234 -13.45 -4.12 15.85
N GLY A 235 -12.42 -3.75 15.09
CA GLY A 235 -11.15 -4.49 14.99
C GLY A 235 -10.41 -4.62 16.34
N GLU A 236 -9.49 -5.55 16.39
CA GLU A 236 -8.64 -5.82 17.56
C GLU A 236 -7.71 -4.63 17.88
N PHE A 237 -7.16 -4.00 16.85
CA PHE A 237 -6.12 -2.98 16.96
C PHE A 237 -6.63 -1.56 16.75
N VAL A 238 -6.05 -0.62 17.51
CA VAL A 238 -6.04 0.82 17.24
C VAL A 238 -4.59 1.23 17.07
N HIS A 239 -4.25 1.84 15.93
CA HIS A 239 -2.92 2.38 15.67
C HIS A 239 -2.82 3.79 16.24
N ILE A 240 -1.75 4.06 16.99
CA ILE A 240 -1.54 5.34 17.68
C ILE A 240 -0.42 6.20 17.06
N GLY A 241 0.10 5.81 15.89
CA GLY A 241 1.26 6.47 15.30
C GLY A 241 2.52 6.26 16.13
N GLY A 242 3.11 7.35 16.61
CA GLY A 242 4.27 7.34 17.52
C GLY A 242 5.61 7.52 16.85
N ASP A 243 5.63 7.70 15.52
CA ASP A 243 6.81 7.95 14.71
C ASP A 243 7.26 9.41 14.75
N GLU A 244 8.53 9.62 14.46
CA GLU A 244 9.19 10.92 14.21
C GLU A 244 8.94 12.01 15.27
N VAL A 245 8.62 11.64 16.51
CA VAL A 245 8.24 12.56 17.57
C VAL A 245 9.42 13.46 17.97
N ASN A 246 9.26 14.77 17.85
CA ASN A 246 10.23 15.74 18.36
C ASN A 246 10.16 15.83 19.90
N ARG A 247 10.78 14.87 20.58
CA ARG A 247 10.80 14.77 22.06
C ARG A 247 11.48 15.96 22.74
N LYS A 248 12.28 16.75 22.00
CA LYS A 248 13.00 17.92 22.56
C LYS A 248 12.05 19.00 23.05
N VAL A 249 10.86 19.14 22.47
CA VAL A 249 9.87 20.16 22.89
C VAL A 249 9.43 19.98 24.35
N TRP A 250 9.43 18.76 24.87
CA TRP A 250 9.05 18.47 26.25
C TRP A 250 10.11 18.91 27.26
N SER A 251 11.39 18.90 26.90
CA SER A 251 12.48 19.25 27.81
C SER A 251 12.46 20.75 28.19
N THR A 252 11.89 21.60 27.33
CA THR A 252 11.75 23.05 27.59
C THR A 252 10.40 23.39 28.23
N CYS A 253 9.43 22.48 28.21
CA CYS A 253 8.09 22.70 28.75
C CYS A 253 8.02 22.43 30.26
N THR A 254 7.63 23.43 31.05
CA THR A 254 7.50 23.28 32.51
C THR A 254 6.48 22.25 32.91
N LYS A 255 5.33 22.14 32.21
CA LYS A 255 4.28 21.17 32.47
C LYS A 255 4.76 19.75 32.18
N CYS A 256 5.48 19.53 31.07
CA CYS A 256 6.01 18.20 30.71
C CYS A 256 7.11 17.74 31.68
N ARG A 257 7.99 18.65 32.13
CA ARG A 257 8.97 18.36 33.18
C ARG A 257 8.30 17.99 34.50
N ALA A 258 7.26 18.70 34.90
CA ALA A 258 6.49 18.40 36.11
C ALA A 258 5.81 17.03 36.00
N ARG A 259 5.23 16.71 34.86
CA ARG A 259 4.62 15.39 34.58
C ARG A 259 5.67 14.28 34.67
N ALA A 260 6.79 14.41 33.98
CA ALA A 260 7.87 13.42 34.01
C ALA A 260 8.34 13.13 35.44
N LYS A 261 8.52 14.20 36.26
CA LYS A 261 8.87 14.06 37.68
C LYS A 261 7.78 13.36 38.48
N ALA A 262 6.51 13.71 38.28
CA ALA A 262 5.39 13.12 39.00
C ALA A 262 5.19 11.63 38.68
N GLU A 263 5.47 11.23 37.44
CA GLU A 263 5.38 9.85 36.97
C GLU A 263 6.67 9.03 37.20
N GLY A 264 7.68 9.62 37.85
CA GLY A 264 8.95 8.95 38.18
C GLY A 264 9.80 8.62 36.94
N LEU A 265 9.64 9.35 35.83
CA LEU A 265 10.39 9.13 34.59
C LEU A 265 11.81 9.70 34.73
N LYS A 266 12.78 9.03 34.10
CA LYS A 266 14.20 9.44 34.11
C LYS A 266 14.39 10.81 33.47
N ASP A 267 13.70 11.05 32.36
CA ASP A 267 13.69 12.33 31.65
C ASP A 267 12.38 12.53 30.87
N THR A 268 12.26 13.67 30.19
CA THR A 268 11.06 14.00 29.43
C THR A 268 10.89 13.21 28.13
N ALA A 269 11.94 12.57 27.61
CA ALA A 269 11.82 11.74 26.40
C ALA A 269 11.01 10.46 26.68
N GLU A 270 11.04 9.97 27.94
CA GLU A 270 10.24 8.82 28.35
C GLU A 270 8.72 9.10 28.39
N LEU A 271 8.29 10.35 28.24
CA LEU A 271 6.87 10.69 28.15
C LEU A 271 6.20 10.01 26.95
N GLN A 272 6.91 9.70 25.88
CA GLN A 272 6.36 8.94 24.77
C GLN A 272 5.97 7.52 25.21
N ASN A 273 6.85 6.80 25.90
CA ASN A 273 6.55 5.47 26.40
C ASN A 273 5.48 5.51 27.51
N TRP A 274 5.50 6.53 28.34
CA TRP A 274 4.48 6.74 29.35
C TRP A 274 3.09 6.89 28.75
N VAL A 275 2.93 7.72 27.70
CA VAL A 275 1.64 7.92 27.03
C VAL A 275 1.20 6.66 26.29
N THR A 276 2.13 5.94 25.67
CA THR A 276 1.85 4.64 25.03
C THR A 276 1.32 3.63 26.05
N ARG A 277 1.98 3.47 27.21
CA ARG A 277 1.49 2.61 28.31
C ARG A 277 0.13 3.03 28.81
N ARG A 278 -0.10 4.35 28.96
CA ARG A 278 -1.39 4.90 29.39
C ARG A 278 -2.52 4.49 28.45
N PHE A 279 -2.32 4.61 27.13
CA PHE A 279 -3.33 4.23 26.15
C PHE A 279 -3.46 2.73 25.96
N ALA A 280 -2.38 1.96 26.12
CA ALA A 280 -2.46 0.51 26.15
C ALA A 280 -3.39 0.04 27.28
N ALA A 281 -3.19 0.52 28.50
CA ALA A 281 -4.04 0.21 29.64
C ALA A 281 -5.50 0.68 29.46
N ARG A 282 -5.72 1.80 28.75
CA ARG A 282 -7.07 2.31 28.44
C ARG A 282 -7.79 1.44 27.43
N LEU A 283 -7.12 1.07 26.33
CA LEU A 283 -7.68 0.25 25.26
C LEU A 283 -7.90 -1.20 25.70
N ALA A 284 -7.02 -1.74 26.56
CA ALA A 284 -7.20 -3.08 27.14
C ALA A 284 -8.53 -3.21 27.91
N LYS A 285 -8.99 -2.16 28.60
CA LYS A 285 -10.30 -2.14 29.27
C LYS A 285 -11.49 -2.25 28.30
N LYS A 286 -11.26 -1.94 27.02
CA LYS A 286 -12.23 -2.06 25.94
C LYS A 286 -12.01 -3.33 25.09
N GLY A 287 -11.11 -4.23 25.52
CA GLY A 287 -10.76 -5.45 24.78
C GLY A 287 -9.98 -5.17 23.49
N LYS A 288 -9.29 -4.03 23.41
CA LYS A 288 -8.49 -3.59 22.27
C LYS A 288 -7.00 -3.63 22.59
N ARG A 289 -6.18 -3.72 21.54
CA ARG A 289 -4.72 -3.65 21.61
C ARG A 289 -4.24 -2.41 20.88
N ILE A 290 -3.13 -1.84 21.35
CA ILE A 290 -2.39 -0.82 20.61
C ILE A 290 -1.48 -1.50 19.57
N ILE A 291 -1.35 -0.85 18.43
CA ILE A 291 -0.22 -0.98 17.53
C ILE A 291 0.34 0.42 17.26
N GLY A 292 1.64 0.57 17.02
CA GLY A 292 2.27 1.84 16.63
C GLY A 292 3.54 1.60 15.85
N TRP A 293 4.05 2.66 15.21
CA TRP A 293 5.30 2.61 14.46
C TRP A 293 6.47 2.23 15.36
N ASP A 294 7.54 1.70 14.79
CA ASP A 294 8.59 1.00 15.53
C ASP A 294 9.35 1.86 16.56
N GLU A 295 9.23 3.19 16.51
CA GLU A 295 9.78 4.13 17.51
C GLU A 295 9.13 3.99 18.90
N ILE A 296 7.92 3.43 19.00
CA ILE A 296 7.31 3.18 20.32
C ILE A 296 8.08 2.15 21.12
N ALA A 297 8.92 1.33 20.45
CA ALA A 297 9.77 0.32 21.06
C ALA A 297 11.18 0.86 21.43
N ASP A 298 11.47 2.15 21.26
CA ASP A 298 12.78 2.73 21.58
C ASP A 298 13.08 2.73 23.09
N GLY A 299 12.05 2.77 23.94
CA GLY A 299 12.21 2.76 25.39
C GLY A 299 12.07 1.36 26.02
N GLU A 300 11.95 1.35 27.32
CA GLU A 300 11.73 0.13 28.13
C GLU A 300 10.29 0.06 28.66
N GLY A 301 9.86 -1.16 29.01
CA GLY A 301 8.59 -1.37 29.70
C GLY A 301 7.35 -1.19 28.82
N LEU A 302 7.46 -1.42 27.50
CA LEU A 302 6.31 -1.50 26.62
C LEU A 302 5.45 -2.73 27.04
N PRO A 303 4.13 -2.58 27.25
CA PRO A 303 3.25 -3.71 27.59
C PRO A 303 3.27 -4.80 26.53
N LYS A 304 3.29 -6.06 26.92
CA LYS A 304 3.44 -7.22 26.02
C LYS A 304 2.33 -7.37 24.97
N ASP A 305 1.16 -6.83 25.24
CA ASP A 305 0.02 -6.81 24.33
C ASP A 305 0.08 -5.71 23.27
N VAL A 306 1.04 -4.78 23.36
CA VAL A 306 1.29 -3.78 22.33
C VAL A 306 2.03 -4.42 21.16
N ALA A 307 1.49 -4.22 19.96
CA ALA A 307 2.15 -4.63 18.72
C ALA A 307 3.00 -3.49 18.12
N VAL A 308 3.99 -3.85 17.32
CA VAL A 308 4.93 -2.90 16.72
C VAL A 308 4.86 -3.00 15.19
N MET A 309 4.73 -1.87 14.51
CA MET A 309 4.77 -1.80 13.05
C MET A 309 6.18 -1.41 12.60
N ASP A 310 6.93 -2.39 12.10
CA ASP A 310 8.34 -2.26 11.71
C ASP A 310 8.45 -1.70 10.28
N TRP A 311 8.71 -0.40 10.18
CA TRP A 311 8.85 0.31 8.90
C TRP A 311 10.29 0.70 8.55
N CYS A 312 11.10 1.00 9.56
CA CYS A 312 12.48 1.43 9.36
C CYS A 312 13.41 0.30 8.92
N GLY A 313 13.13 -0.96 9.31
CA GLY A 313 14.04 -2.08 9.06
C GLY A 313 15.40 -1.96 9.74
N LYS A 314 15.48 -1.21 10.87
CA LYS A 314 16.72 -0.94 11.62
C LYS A 314 16.90 -1.84 12.84
N GLY A 315 16.29 -3.03 12.83
CA GLY A 315 16.39 -4.01 13.91
C GLY A 315 15.42 -3.77 15.08
N ARG A 316 14.54 -2.75 15.03
CA ARG A 316 13.51 -2.52 16.05
C ARG A 316 12.48 -3.64 16.08
N GLY A 317 12.04 -4.15 14.91
CA GLY A 317 11.19 -5.32 14.82
C GLY A 317 11.84 -6.56 15.46
N ALA A 318 13.12 -6.82 15.18
CA ALA A 318 13.86 -7.91 15.81
C ALA A 318 14.00 -7.73 17.34
N LYS A 319 14.15 -6.49 17.83
CA LYS A 319 14.10 -6.18 19.27
C LYS A 319 12.73 -6.48 19.83
N ALA A 320 11.67 -5.99 19.20
CA ALA A 320 10.29 -6.14 19.65
C ALA A 320 9.91 -7.63 19.81
N VAL A 321 10.22 -8.49 18.83
CA VAL A 321 9.94 -9.93 18.95
C VAL A 321 10.75 -10.62 20.03
N ARG A 322 12.02 -10.25 20.27
CA ARG A 322 12.79 -10.76 21.41
C ARG A 322 12.19 -10.37 22.75
N GLU A 323 11.54 -9.21 22.80
CA GLU A 323 10.79 -8.73 23.96
C GLU A 323 9.38 -9.33 24.04
N GLY A 324 8.97 -10.17 23.08
CA GLY A 324 7.69 -10.89 23.05
C GLY A 324 6.52 -10.06 22.52
N HIS A 325 6.78 -9.04 21.73
CA HIS A 325 5.76 -8.25 21.04
C HIS A 325 5.43 -8.84 19.69
N ASP A 326 4.15 -8.79 19.31
CA ASP A 326 3.75 -9.03 17.92
C ASP A 326 4.22 -7.89 17.01
N ILE A 327 4.57 -8.22 15.76
CA ILE A 327 4.97 -7.23 14.78
C ILE A 327 4.21 -7.35 13.46
N VAL A 328 4.06 -6.21 12.78
CA VAL A 328 3.64 -6.12 11.38
C VAL A 328 4.78 -5.46 10.60
N VAL A 329 5.21 -6.08 9.49
CA VAL A 329 6.36 -5.59 8.75
C VAL A 329 5.95 -4.82 7.50
N CYS A 330 6.55 -3.64 7.30
CA CYS A 330 6.27 -2.78 6.15
C CYS A 330 7.49 -1.91 5.78
N HIS A 331 8.68 -2.53 5.69
CA HIS A 331 9.94 -1.80 5.46
C HIS A 331 9.83 -0.87 4.25
N HIS A 332 10.14 0.42 4.46
CA HIS A 332 9.87 1.47 3.48
C HIS A 332 10.53 1.24 2.10
N TRP A 333 11.71 0.62 2.06
CA TRP A 333 12.40 0.33 0.80
C TRP A 333 11.72 -0.72 -0.09
N ASN A 334 10.76 -1.48 0.45
CA ASN A 334 10.03 -2.52 -0.27
C ASN A 334 8.52 -2.32 -0.28
N CYS A 335 8.00 -1.64 0.75
CA CYS A 335 6.57 -1.60 1.02
C CYS A 335 5.96 -0.20 0.92
N TYR A 336 6.74 0.90 0.76
CA TYR A 336 6.18 2.23 0.59
C TYR A 336 5.84 2.48 -0.88
N PHE A 337 4.55 2.57 -1.15
CA PHE A 337 4.01 2.69 -2.50
C PHE A 337 3.74 4.13 -2.95
N ASP A 338 3.94 5.11 -2.10
CA ASP A 338 4.13 6.50 -2.47
C ASP A 338 5.38 6.70 -3.34
N TYR A 339 6.42 5.85 -3.18
CA TYR A 339 7.57 5.81 -4.08
C TYR A 339 7.14 5.43 -5.51
N THR A 340 7.89 5.90 -6.51
CA THR A 340 7.62 5.56 -7.91
C THR A 340 7.77 4.07 -8.16
N GLN A 341 7.05 3.55 -9.15
CA GLN A 341 7.21 2.17 -9.58
C GLN A 341 8.43 1.99 -10.50
N CYS A 342 8.90 3.09 -11.09
CA CYS A 342 10.00 3.13 -12.04
C CYS A 342 10.79 4.43 -11.93
N VAL A 343 11.96 4.43 -12.51
CA VAL A 343 12.92 5.56 -12.47
C VAL A 343 12.40 6.78 -13.25
N LYS A 344 11.57 6.58 -14.28
CA LYS A 344 11.16 7.63 -15.20
C LYS A 344 9.73 7.46 -15.67
N ASP A 345 9.12 8.61 -15.96
CA ASP A 345 7.80 8.69 -16.57
C ASP A 345 6.65 8.09 -15.72
N ASP A 346 6.88 7.93 -14.41
CA ASP A 346 5.77 7.68 -13.50
C ASP A 346 4.87 8.92 -13.53
N PRO A 347 3.59 8.81 -13.93
CA PRO A 347 2.69 9.97 -14.03
C PRO A 347 2.37 10.56 -12.66
N VAL A 348 2.61 9.81 -11.58
CA VAL A 348 2.47 10.27 -10.20
C VAL A 348 3.87 10.45 -9.62
N PRO A 349 4.38 11.68 -9.60
CA PRO A 349 5.75 11.95 -9.20
C PRO A 349 6.00 11.63 -7.72
N TYR A 350 7.27 11.50 -7.38
CA TYR A 350 7.79 11.51 -6.01
C TYR A 350 9.09 12.33 -6.00
N PRO A 351 9.51 12.89 -4.86
CA PRO A 351 10.74 13.69 -4.80
C PRO A 351 11.96 12.98 -5.40
N VAL A 352 12.79 13.75 -6.07
CA VAL A 352 13.99 13.25 -6.76
C VAL A 352 14.96 12.64 -5.75
N GLY A 353 15.58 11.53 -6.13
CA GLY A 353 16.63 10.89 -5.33
C GLY A 353 16.17 9.67 -4.51
N VAL A 354 14.88 9.40 -4.47
CA VAL A 354 14.36 8.17 -3.85
C VAL A 354 14.31 7.04 -4.89
N PRO A 355 14.93 5.88 -4.64
CA PRO A 355 14.89 4.75 -5.55
C PRO A 355 13.46 4.22 -5.74
N PRO A 356 13.10 3.78 -6.94
CA PRO A 356 11.79 3.20 -7.19
C PRO A 356 11.61 1.86 -6.46
N VAL A 357 10.33 1.53 -6.28
CA VAL A 357 9.89 0.26 -5.69
C VAL A 357 9.06 -0.49 -6.76
N PRO A 358 9.70 -1.18 -7.72
CA PRO A 358 9.00 -1.99 -8.72
C PRO A 358 8.41 -3.26 -8.12
N VAL A 359 7.52 -3.92 -8.85
CA VAL A 359 6.87 -5.18 -8.44
C VAL A 359 7.88 -6.25 -8.01
N SER A 360 8.98 -6.41 -8.75
CA SER A 360 10.05 -7.38 -8.45
C SER A 360 10.66 -7.15 -7.07
N LYS A 361 10.92 -5.88 -6.72
CA LYS A 361 11.48 -5.50 -5.43
C LYS A 361 10.48 -5.73 -4.28
N VAL A 362 9.20 -5.49 -4.52
CA VAL A 362 8.13 -5.83 -3.55
C VAL A 362 8.06 -7.34 -3.36
N TYR A 363 8.06 -8.11 -4.46
CA TYR A 363 7.98 -9.57 -4.40
C TYR A 363 9.20 -10.21 -3.70
N ALA A 364 10.39 -9.63 -3.88
CA ALA A 364 11.62 -10.09 -3.24
C ALA A 364 11.67 -9.81 -1.73
N PHE A 365 10.73 -9.04 -1.19
CA PHE A 365 10.68 -8.76 0.23
C PHE A 365 10.48 -10.05 1.05
N ASP A 366 11.38 -10.27 2.01
CA ASP A 366 11.29 -11.35 2.98
C ASP A 366 10.96 -10.78 4.37
N PRO A 367 9.74 -10.98 4.87
CA PRO A 367 9.32 -10.45 6.16
C PRO A 367 10.06 -11.07 7.36
N LEU A 368 10.79 -12.16 7.16
CA LEU A 368 11.51 -12.88 8.20
C LEU A 368 13.04 -12.70 8.16
N LYS A 369 13.56 -11.92 7.19
CA LYS A 369 14.99 -11.80 6.92
C LYS A 369 15.80 -11.48 8.17
N ASP A 370 15.35 -10.49 8.95
CA ASP A 370 16.08 -9.99 10.12
C ASP A 370 15.44 -10.45 11.45
N ILE A 371 14.47 -11.38 11.39
CA ILE A 371 13.72 -11.87 12.54
C ILE A 371 14.33 -13.18 13.05
N PRO A 372 14.74 -13.25 14.33
CA PRO A 372 15.28 -14.47 14.92
C PRO A 372 14.24 -15.60 14.88
N ALA A 373 14.71 -16.84 14.72
CA ALA A 373 13.84 -17.99 14.50
C ALA A 373 12.78 -18.17 15.59
N GLU A 374 13.15 -17.96 16.84
CA GLU A 374 12.28 -18.04 18.02
C GLU A 374 11.19 -16.96 18.05
N GLY A 375 11.42 -15.82 17.37
CA GLY A 375 10.48 -14.70 17.32
C GLY A 375 9.53 -14.73 16.11
N ARG A 376 9.70 -15.67 15.17
CA ARG A 376 8.91 -15.70 13.93
C ARG A 376 7.42 -15.90 14.14
N ALA A 377 7.02 -16.54 15.22
CA ALA A 377 5.62 -16.70 15.59
C ALA A 377 4.92 -15.37 15.91
N HIS A 378 5.69 -14.33 16.28
CA HIS A 378 5.19 -12.99 16.54
C HIS A 378 5.02 -12.13 15.26
N VAL A 379 5.45 -12.59 14.10
CA VAL A 379 5.23 -11.88 12.84
C VAL A 379 3.81 -12.13 12.37
N LEU A 380 2.93 -11.14 12.58
CA LEU A 380 1.52 -11.22 12.17
C LEU A 380 1.36 -11.24 10.66
N GLY A 381 2.29 -10.66 9.94
CA GLY A 381 2.32 -10.45 8.50
C GLY A 381 2.85 -9.06 8.16
N GLY A 382 2.30 -8.45 7.11
CA GLY A 382 2.73 -7.11 6.70
C GLY A 382 1.76 -6.40 5.78
N GLN A 383 2.20 -5.23 5.33
CA GLN A 383 1.39 -4.36 4.49
C GLN A 383 2.25 -3.50 3.56
N CYS A 384 1.62 -2.91 2.54
CA CYS A 384 2.19 -1.74 1.88
C CYS A 384 1.62 -0.45 2.48
N CYS A 385 2.39 0.64 2.40
CA CYS A 385 2.00 1.95 2.87
C CYS A 385 1.88 2.93 1.69
N ASN A 386 0.78 3.68 1.67
CA ASN A 386 0.50 4.69 0.66
C ASN A 386 0.36 6.05 1.36
N TRP A 387 1.48 6.71 1.54
CA TRP A 387 1.53 8.11 1.95
C TRP A 387 1.08 8.99 0.79
N THR A 388 0.37 10.07 1.09
CA THR A 388 -0.34 10.79 0.04
C THR A 388 0.10 12.24 -0.16
N GLU A 389 1.30 12.59 0.31
CA GLU A 389 1.88 13.91 0.08
C GLU A 389 1.92 14.25 -1.41
N TRP A 390 2.18 13.25 -2.25
CA TRP A 390 2.33 13.42 -3.71
C TRP A 390 1.22 12.76 -4.52
N THR A 391 0.24 12.13 -3.86
CA THR A 391 -0.88 11.42 -4.47
C THR A 391 -2.17 12.18 -4.20
N CYS A 392 -2.68 12.91 -5.18
CA CYS A 392 -3.75 13.89 -5.00
C CYS A 392 -5.13 13.40 -5.46
N LYS A 393 -5.20 12.33 -6.25
CA LYS A 393 -6.43 11.85 -6.88
C LYS A 393 -6.62 10.34 -6.68
N PRO A 394 -7.86 9.85 -6.64
CA PRO A 394 -8.14 8.41 -6.53
C PRO A 394 -7.46 7.58 -7.63
N GLU A 395 -7.39 8.08 -8.86
CA GLU A 395 -6.75 7.39 -9.97
C GLU A 395 -5.23 7.31 -9.80
N GLU A 396 -4.62 8.32 -9.20
CA GLU A 396 -3.19 8.32 -8.84
C GLU A 396 -2.92 7.32 -7.72
N LEU A 397 -3.81 7.22 -6.73
CA LEU A 397 -3.73 6.23 -5.65
C LEU A 397 -3.81 4.80 -6.21
N GLU A 398 -4.76 4.53 -7.10
CA GLU A 398 -4.88 3.24 -7.77
C GLU A 398 -3.61 2.89 -8.56
N TRP A 399 -3.06 3.87 -9.29
CA TRP A 399 -1.80 3.72 -10.00
C TRP A 399 -0.63 3.36 -9.08
N LYS A 400 -0.51 4.01 -7.93
CA LYS A 400 0.54 3.74 -6.94
C LYS A 400 0.40 2.36 -6.31
N ILE A 401 -0.81 1.93 -6.02
CA ILE A 401 -1.08 0.65 -5.35
C ILE A 401 -0.95 -0.53 -6.31
N TRP A 402 -1.59 -0.45 -7.49
CA TRP A 402 -1.71 -1.58 -8.40
C TRP A 402 -0.75 -1.48 -9.59
N PRO A 403 -0.11 -2.61 -10.03
CA PRO A 403 -0.30 -3.98 -9.54
C PRO A 403 0.62 -4.39 -8.38
N ARG A 404 1.41 -3.48 -7.78
CA ARG A 404 2.38 -3.82 -6.71
C ARG A 404 1.75 -4.52 -5.50
N ALA A 405 0.53 -4.16 -5.15
CA ALA A 405 -0.20 -4.80 -4.06
C ALA A 405 -0.50 -6.29 -4.31
N CYS A 406 -0.49 -6.75 -5.57
CA CYS A 406 -0.56 -8.18 -5.87
C CYS A 406 0.68 -8.93 -5.35
N ALA A 407 1.87 -8.29 -5.37
CA ALA A 407 3.08 -8.87 -4.79
C ALA A 407 3.02 -8.90 -3.25
N ILE A 408 2.43 -7.89 -2.61
CA ILE A 408 2.13 -7.93 -1.17
C ILE A 408 1.16 -9.08 -0.84
N ALA A 409 0.10 -9.22 -1.62
CA ALA A 409 -0.85 -10.32 -1.45
C ALA A 409 -0.15 -11.68 -1.52
N GLU A 410 0.67 -11.92 -2.54
CA GLU A 410 1.45 -13.15 -2.71
C GLU A 410 2.44 -13.36 -1.56
N ASN A 411 3.15 -12.31 -1.12
CA ASN A 411 4.16 -12.39 -0.05
C ASN A 411 3.58 -12.86 1.29
N PHE A 412 2.33 -12.49 1.59
CA PHE A 412 1.71 -12.79 2.87
C PHE A 412 0.62 -13.87 2.80
N TRP A 413 0.22 -14.26 1.58
CA TRP A 413 -0.66 -15.41 1.38
C TRP A 413 0.13 -16.70 1.17
N THR A 414 1.14 -16.67 0.28
CA THR A 414 1.87 -17.87 -0.16
C THR A 414 3.03 -18.18 0.78
N ALA A 415 3.16 -19.45 1.17
CA ALA A 415 4.29 -19.89 1.99
C ALA A 415 5.64 -19.57 1.29
N PRO A 416 6.65 -19.02 1.99
CA PRO A 416 7.88 -18.55 1.37
C PRO A 416 8.57 -19.57 0.45
N LYS A 417 8.53 -20.85 0.80
CA LYS A 417 9.13 -21.95 -0.01
C LYS A 417 8.39 -22.22 -1.33
N LYS A 418 7.17 -21.72 -1.50
CA LYS A 418 6.35 -21.90 -2.72
C LYS A 418 6.37 -20.67 -3.63
N LYS A 419 7.06 -19.60 -3.24
CA LYS A 419 7.16 -18.36 -4.03
C LYS A 419 8.06 -18.59 -5.24
N ASP A 420 7.57 -18.20 -6.42
CA ASP A 420 8.28 -18.20 -7.69
C ASP A 420 7.94 -16.92 -8.46
N TYR A 421 8.92 -16.02 -8.58
CA TYR A 421 8.72 -14.74 -9.24
C TYR A 421 8.38 -14.88 -10.73
N ALA A 422 9.00 -15.83 -11.43
CA ALA A 422 8.78 -16.00 -12.87
C ALA A 422 7.33 -16.45 -13.15
N GLU A 423 6.81 -17.38 -12.35
CA GLU A 423 5.40 -17.81 -12.44
C GLU A 423 4.43 -16.71 -11.98
N PHE A 424 4.77 -15.98 -10.93
CA PHE A 424 3.99 -14.82 -10.47
C PHE A 424 3.91 -13.75 -11.57
N ALA A 425 5.04 -13.36 -12.17
CA ALA A 425 5.09 -12.35 -13.21
C ALA A 425 4.25 -12.71 -14.44
N LYS A 426 4.23 -13.99 -14.86
CA LYS A 426 3.36 -14.46 -15.94
C LYS A 426 1.88 -14.29 -15.62
N ARG A 427 1.48 -14.61 -14.38
CA ARG A 427 0.08 -14.47 -13.94
C ARG A 427 -0.32 -13.00 -13.79
N LEU A 428 0.63 -12.16 -13.37
CA LEU A 428 0.38 -10.77 -13.05
C LEU A 428 -0.12 -9.96 -14.25
N GLU A 429 0.31 -10.28 -15.47
CA GLU A 429 -0.16 -9.59 -16.69
C GLU A 429 -1.68 -9.74 -16.85
N SER A 430 -2.17 -10.98 -16.79
CA SER A 430 -3.62 -11.25 -16.85
C SER A 430 -4.38 -10.63 -15.68
N VAL A 431 -3.79 -10.65 -14.49
CA VAL A 431 -4.37 -10.01 -13.30
C VAL A 431 -4.47 -8.49 -13.48
N ARG A 432 -3.47 -7.86 -14.07
CA ARG A 432 -3.51 -6.43 -14.37
C ARG A 432 -4.59 -6.09 -15.40
N GLU A 433 -4.74 -6.91 -16.45
CA GLU A 433 -5.85 -6.77 -17.42
C GLU A 433 -7.20 -6.83 -16.71
N GLN A 434 -7.37 -7.78 -15.79
CA GLN A 434 -8.59 -7.89 -14.97
C GLN A 434 -8.84 -6.65 -14.13
N LEU A 435 -7.82 -6.10 -13.48
CA LEU A 435 -7.93 -4.84 -12.71
C LEU A 435 -8.43 -3.70 -13.58
N VAL A 436 -7.85 -3.53 -14.78
CA VAL A 436 -8.23 -2.48 -15.73
C VAL A 436 -9.67 -2.67 -16.23
N GLU A 437 -10.08 -3.89 -16.53
CA GLU A 437 -11.45 -4.20 -16.95
C GLU A 437 -12.47 -3.89 -15.86
N PHE A 438 -12.11 -4.08 -14.60
CA PHE A 438 -12.94 -3.70 -13.45
C PHE A 438 -12.83 -2.21 -13.08
N GLY A 439 -12.20 -1.41 -13.94
CA GLY A 439 -12.13 0.04 -13.81
C GLY A 439 -11.11 0.53 -12.78
N VAL A 440 -10.12 -0.30 -12.42
CA VAL A 440 -8.98 0.11 -11.59
C VAL A 440 -7.89 0.68 -12.48
N ASN A 441 -7.38 1.87 -12.14
CA ASN A 441 -6.27 2.49 -12.86
C ASN A 441 -4.93 1.83 -12.51
N ALA A 442 -4.78 0.54 -12.81
CA ALA A 442 -3.56 -0.20 -12.51
C ALA A 442 -2.42 0.22 -13.45
N ALA A 443 -1.27 0.54 -12.87
CA ALA A 443 -0.06 0.85 -13.64
C ALA A 443 0.35 -0.31 -14.55
N PRO A 444 0.99 -0.05 -15.69
CA PRO A 444 1.67 -1.10 -16.44
C PRO A 444 2.73 -1.78 -15.55
N ILE A 445 2.96 -3.07 -15.77
CA ILE A 445 4.07 -3.74 -15.12
C ILE A 445 5.34 -3.11 -15.67
N ALA A 446 6.12 -2.50 -14.77
CA ALA A 446 7.41 -1.96 -15.16
C ALA A 446 8.35 -3.11 -15.55
N PRO A 447 9.08 -3.01 -16.65
CA PRO A 447 10.19 -3.91 -16.91
C PRO A 447 11.14 -3.91 -15.70
N GLU A 448 11.79 -5.03 -15.41
CA GLU A 448 12.69 -5.17 -14.24
C GLU A 448 13.83 -4.14 -14.25
N ASP A 449 14.23 -3.69 -15.43
CA ASP A 449 15.23 -2.65 -15.65
C ASP A 449 14.68 -1.21 -15.55
N GLY A 450 13.37 -1.05 -15.32
CA GLY A 450 12.73 0.25 -15.10
C GLY A 450 12.68 1.14 -16.35
N VAL A 451 12.73 0.55 -17.54
CA VAL A 451 12.73 1.32 -18.81
C VAL A 451 11.30 1.47 -19.32
N TYR A 452 10.85 2.71 -19.43
CA TYR A 452 9.59 3.07 -20.10
C TYR A 452 9.85 3.66 -21.47
N LEU A 453 9.01 3.28 -22.42
CA LEU A 453 9.03 3.87 -23.77
C LEU A 453 8.22 5.16 -23.79
N ASN A 454 8.85 6.26 -24.23
CA ASN A 454 8.17 7.54 -24.43
C ASN A 454 8.50 8.10 -25.83
N PRO A 455 7.54 8.22 -26.76
CA PRO A 455 6.11 7.93 -26.59
C PRO A 455 5.82 6.42 -26.53
N ARG A 456 4.79 6.04 -25.75
CA ARG A 456 4.37 4.64 -25.61
C ARG A 456 3.75 4.13 -26.92
N PRO A 457 4.10 2.93 -27.40
CA PRO A 457 3.39 2.28 -28.50
C PRO A 457 1.97 1.89 -28.05
N LYS A 458 0.99 1.91 -28.96
CA LYS A 458 -0.40 1.50 -28.65
C LYS A 458 -0.53 0.02 -28.29
N LYS A 459 0.40 -0.81 -28.78
CA LYS A 459 0.54 -2.22 -28.39
C LYS A 459 2.02 -2.49 -28.15
N LEU A 460 2.37 -2.95 -26.96
CA LEU A 460 3.70 -3.40 -26.60
C LEU A 460 3.61 -4.86 -26.18
N LYS A 461 4.26 -5.76 -26.92
CA LYS A 461 4.42 -7.15 -26.51
C LYS A 461 5.84 -7.31 -25.99
N LEU A 462 5.98 -7.37 -24.66
CA LEU A 462 7.24 -7.71 -24.01
C LEU A 462 7.31 -9.23 -23.91
N THR A 463 8.34 -9.82 -24.51
CA THR A 463 8.67 -11.22 -24.24
C THR A 463 9.71 -11.20 -23.13
N LEU A 464 9.31 -11.67 -21.94
CA LEU A 464 10.10 -11.64 -20.70
C LEU A 464 11.49 -12.24 -20.89
N GLY A 465 12.50 -11.45 -20.58
CA GLY A 465 13.90 -11.80 -20.47
C GLY A 465 14.67 -10.55 -20.05
N THR A 466 15.55 -10.66 -19.07
CA THR A 466 16.35 -9.54 -18.57
C THR A 466 17.25 -9.03 -19.67
N LEU A 467 16.93 -7.87 -20.27
CA LEU A 467 17.78 -7.23 -21.27
C LEU A 467 18.93 -6.49 -20.54
N THR A 468 19.94 -7.21 -20.11
CA THR A 468 21.21 -6.61 -19.74
C THR A 468 21.98 -6.35 -21.03
N VAL A 469 21.81 -5.15 -21.59
CA VAL A 469 22.59 -4.74 -22.75
C VAL A 469 23.94 -4.22 -22.25
N PRO A 470 25.06 -4.93 -22.54
CA PRO A 470 26.38 -4.40 -22.22
C PRO A 470 26.55 -3.07 -22.95
N THR A 471 27.13 -2.08 -22.28
CA THR A 471 27.29 -0.69 -22.69
C THR A 471 28.01 -0.46 -24.04
N ASN A 472 28.68 -1.46 -24.55
CA ASN A 472 29.52 -1.42 -25.74
C ASN A 472 29.02 -2.29 -26.92
N ALA A 473 27.83 -2.89 -26.82
CA ALA A 473 27.33 -3.86 -27.80
C ALA A 473 26.00 -3.49 -28.48
N VAL A 474 25.47 -2.28 -28.27
CA VAL A 474 24.29 -1.82 -29.02
C VAL A 474 24.78 -1.21 -30.35
N THR A 475 25.21 -2.08 -31.24
CA THR A 475 25.52 -1.75 -32.61
C THR A 475 24.28 -1.87 -33.48
N ALA A 476 24.32 -1.29 -34.69
CA ALA A 476 23.27 -1.29 -35.71
C ALA A 476 22.57 -2.65 -36.00
N ALA A 477 23.21 -3.72 -35.61
CA ALA A 477 22.71 -5.09 -35.78
C ALA A 477 21.55 -5.49 -34.83
N ILE A 478 21.20 -4.65 -33.85
CA ILE A 478 20.22 -5.02 -32.78
C ILE A 478 18.81 -4.51 -33.14
N CYS A 479 18.67 -3.47 -33.96
CA CYS A 479 17.37 -2.93 -34.35
C CYS A 479 17.02 -3.30 -35.81
N LYS A 480 15.95 -4.08 -35.97
CA LYS A 480 15.37 -4.38 -37.29
C LYS A 480 14.11 -3.56 -37.51
N PHE A 481 14.05 -2.74 -38.56
CA PHE A 481 12.87 -1.98 -38.98
C PHE A 481 12.21 -2.68 -40.17
N THR A 482 10.89 -2.87 -40.11
CA THR A 482 10.11 -3.43 -41.22
C THR A 482 8.85 -2.60 -41.42
N LYS A 483 8.49 -2.36 -42.68
CA LYS A 483 7.25 -1.69 -43.04
C LYS A 483 6.07 -2.64 -42.86
N ASP A 484 5.00 -2.18 -42.24
CA ASP A 484 3.79 -2.96 -42.01
C ASP A 484 2.56 -2.13 -42.41
N ALA A 485 1.99 -2.46 -43.57
CA ALA A 485 0.83 -1.77 -44.14
C ALA A 485 -0.47 -1.97 -43.32
N ALA A 486 -0.50 -2.93 -42.41
CA ALA A 486 -1.64 -3.15 -41.52
C ALA A 486 -1.71 -2.13 -40.35
N LEU A 487 -0.65 -1.36 -40.15
CA LEU A 487 -0.63 -0.31 -39.15
C LEU A 487 -1.28 0.98 -39.67
N PRO A 488 -2.01 1.75 -38.86
CA PRO A 488 -2.56 3.03 -39.27
C PRO A 488 -1.43 4.05 -39.54
N SER A 489 -1.68 5.03 -40.41
CA SER A 489 -0.68 6.07 -40.74
C SER A 489 -0.07 6.70 -39.47
N GLY A 490 1.26 6.82 -39.46
CA GLY A 490 2.05 7.25 -38.29
C GLY A 490 2.10 6.21 -37.15
N GLY A 491 1.57 5.02 -37.38
CA GLY A 491 1.62 3.91 -36.42
C GLY A 491 2.95 3.18 -36.43
N TYR A 492 3.32 2.61 -35.30
CA TYR A 492 4.44 1.68 -35.18
C TYR A 492 4.12 0.61 -34.09
N ALA A 493 4.75 -0.55 -34.21
CA ALA A 493 4.80 -1.58 -33.20
C ALA A 493 6.27 -1.95 -32.93
N MET A 494 6.59 -2.26 -31.70
CA MET A 494 7.95 -2.57 -31.31
C MET A 494 7.96 -3.84 -30.48
N GLU A 495 8.84 -4.78 -30.82
CA GLU A 495 9.11 -6.00 -30.05
C GLU A 495 10.56 -5.98 -29.60
N ILE A 496 10.79 -6.17 -28.31
CA ILE A 496 12.12 -6.25 -27.71
C ILE A 496 12.35 -7.70 -27.27
N HIS A 497 13.38 -8.33 -27.82
CA HIS A 497 13.74 -9.72 -27.51
C HIS A 497 15.13 -9.76 -26.89
N TYR A 498 15.29 -10.52 -25.84
CA TYR A 498 16.58 -10.72 -25.17
C TYR A 498 17.66 -11.31 -26.10
N ASP A 499 17.28 -12.25 -26.93
CA ASP A 499 18.18 -13.03 -27.81
C ASP A 499 18.25 -12.51 -29.26
N ARG A 500 17.29 -11.71 -29.70
CA ARG A 500 17.12 -11.30 -31.10
C ARG A 500 17.13 -9.78 -31.31
N GLY A 501 17.28 -9.00 -30.24
CA GLY A 501 17.30 -7.55 -30.29
C GLY A 501 15.93 -6.91 -30.44
N ILE A 502 15.86 -5.76 -31.09
CA ILE A 502 14.65 -4.96 -31.22
C ILE A 502 14.12 -5.06 -32.64
N THR A 503 12.86 -5.49 -32.79
CA THR A 503 12.14 -5.46 -34.07
C THR A 503 11.11 -4.33 -34.04
N VAL A 504 11.17 -3.43 -35.00
CA VAL A 504 10.23 -2.32 -35.14
C VAL A 504 9.48 -2.48 -36.45
N LYS A 505 8.16 -2.60 -36.38
CA LYS A 505 7.25 -2.51 -37.51
C LYS A 505 6.67 -1.10 -37.60
N HIS A 506 6.65 -0.47 -38.74
CA HIS A 506 6.11 0.87 -38.92
C HIS A 506 5.25 0.98 -40.19
N ALA A 507 4.23 1.83 -40.17
CA ALA A 507 3.32 2.02 -41.30
C ALA A 507 3.93 2.87 -42.39
N ASP A 508 4.66 3.92 -42.00
CA ASP A 508 5.21 4.96 -42.84
C ASP A 508 6.39 5.64 -42.13
N GLU A 509 7.04 6.61 -42.81
CA GLU A 509 8.18 7.34 -42.22
C GLU A 509 7.84 8.05 -40.91
N LYS A 510 6.63 8.57 -40.78
CA LYS A 510 6.16 9.18 -39.53
C LYS A 510 6.07 8.16 -38.38
N GLY A 511 5.65 6.93 -38.65
CA GLY A 511 5.68 5.82 -37.70
C GLY A 511 7.11 5.43 -37.35
N ARG A 512 8.03 5.41 -38.32
CA ARG A 512 9.46 5.15 -38.11
C ARG A 512 10.11 6.20 -37.21
N GLU A 513 9.88 7.50 -37.49
CA GLU A 513 10.39 8.59 -36.63
C GLU A 513 9.88 8.50 -35.19
N ARG A 514 8.62 8.15 -34.99
CA ARG A 514 8.05 7.96 -33.67
C ARG A 514 8.70 6.79 -32.94
N ALA A 515 8.94 5.69 -33.63
CA ALA A 515 9.62 4.54 -33.05
C ALA A 515 11.07 4.89 -32.66
N LEU A 516 11.82 5.60 -33.54
CA LEU A 516 13.16 6.10 -33.23
C LEU A 516 13.18 7.03 -32.03
N LYS A 517 12.18 7.91 -31.89
CA LYS A 517 12.04 8.80 -30.75
C LYS A 517 11.78 8.00 -29.46
N ALA A 518 10.96 6.94 -29.53
CA ALA A 518 10.73 6.04 -28.41
C ALA A 518 12.01 5.30 -28.01
N LEU A 519 12.78 4.77 -28.97
CA LEU A 519 14.07 4.13 -28.75
C LEU A 519 15.09 5.07 -28.07
N LYS A 520 15.21 6.31 -28.56
CA LYS A 520 16.08 7.35 -27.95
C LYS A 520 15.64 7.74 -26.53
N GLY A 521 14.39 7.47 -26.16
CA GLY A 521 13.85 7.67 -24.82
C GLY A 521 14.21 6.56 -23.83
N LEU A 522 14.79 5.44 -24.30
CA LEU A 522 15.26 4.37 -23.42
C LEU A 522 16.40 4.87 -22.52
N LYS A 523 16.32 4.59 -21.21
CA LYS A 523 17.36 4.93 -20.24
C LYS A 523 17.76 3.69 -19.44
N ARG A 524 18.98 3.74 -18.92
CA ARG A 524 19.50 2.71 -18.01
C ARG A 524 18.80 2.75 -16.66
N PRO A 525 18.74 1.63 -15.94
CA PRO A 525 18.16 1.56 -14.59
C PRO A 525 18.81 2.52 -13.58
N ASP A 526 20.08 2.90 -13.81
CA ASP A 526 20.83 3.84 -12.97
C ASP A 526 20.55 5.33 -13.28
N GLY A 527 19.58 5.62 -14.15
CA GLY A 527 19.17 6.99 -14.51
C GLY A 527 20.10 7.71 -15.46
N ARG A 528 21.24 7.12 -15.85
CA ARG A 528 22.15 7.70 -16.88
C ARG A 528 21.51 7.61 -18.26
N LYS A 529 21.66 8.65 -19.08
CA LYS A 529 21.33 8.56 -20.50
C LYS A 529 22.13 7.39 -21.08
N MET A 530 21.49 6.60 -21.96
CA MET A 530 22.26 5.72 -22.82
C MET A 530 23.00 6.67 -23.76
N ASP A 531 24.28 6.94 -23.41
CA ASP A 531 25.12 7.84 -24.19
C ASP A 531 25.17 7.32 -25.60
N GLU A 532 24.74 8.18 -26.52
CA GLU A 532 24.85 8.08 -27.98
C GLU A 532 24.82 6.64 -28.51
N LEU A 533 23.65 6.02 -28.42
CA LEU A 533 23.32 4.95 -29.32
C LEU A 533 23.22 5.58 -30.72
N SER A 534 24.32 5.58 -31.45
CA SER A 534 24.30 5.81 -32.89
C SER A 534 23.60 4.60 -33.51
N PHE A 535 22.29 4.67 -33.64
CA PHE A 535 21.52 3.71 -34.42
C PHE A 535 21.80 3.95 -35.89
N SER A 536 22.81 3.32 -36.41
CA SER A 536 22.87 3.11 -37.85
C SER A 536 21.91 1.98 -38.19
N CYS A 537 20.66 2.36 -38.52
CA CYS A 537 19.64 1.42 -38.97
C CYS A 537 20.02 0.91 -40.37
N MET A 538 20.19 -0.41 -40.51
CA MET A 538 20.16 -1.03 -41.85
C MET A 538 18.69 -1.31 -42.18
N GLU A 539 18.18 -0.71 -43.23
CA GLU A 539 16.96 -1.15 -43.90
C GLU A 539 17.25 -2.49 -44.56
N VAL A 540 16.49 -3.49 -44.20
CA VAL A 540 16.40 -4.72 -44.97
C VAL A 540 15.08 -4.62 -45.72
N GLU A 541 15.10 -4.21 -46.99
CA GLU A 541 14.01 -4.44 -47.92
C GLU A 541 14.01 -5.93 -48.27
N ASP A 542 12.89 -6.61 -48.01
CA ASP A 542 12.47 -7.82 -48.72
C ASP A 542 11.37 -7.45 -49.69
#